data_564c1eca35e20b0e5f2d6b3a4b411b7e
#
_entry.id   564c1eca35e20b0e5f2d6b3a4b411b7e
#
_cell.length_a   1.000
_cell.length_b   1.000
_cell.length_c   1.000
_cell.angle_alpha   90.00
_cell.angle_beta   90.00
_cell.angle_gamma   90.00
#
_symmetry.space_group_name_H-M   'P 1'
#
loop_
_entity.id
_entity.type
_entity.pdbx_description
1 polymer ?
#
loop_
_entity_poly.entity_id
_entity_poly.type
_entity_poly.pdbx_seq_one_letter_code
_entity_poly.pdbx_strand_id
1 'polypeptide(L)'
;MSALTISGVDKAYGKAKVIHGVSVDIASGEFVILVGPSGCGKSTLLRMIAGLEDISAGEIALEGKIINDVAPKSRDIAMVFQNYALYPHMTVRENMAFALTLKKIDKSEIDAKIARAATILGLQDLLDRYPRQLSGGQRQRVAMGRAIVRDPKVFLFDEPLSNLDAKLRVQMRAEIKALHQRLGTTIVYVTHDQVEAMTMADKIVVMNGGIVEQVGAPLDLYDRPANLFVAQFIGSPSMNILDGRTTTDGFVASDGTVFPLPALGQGESALRGRGCLRRHPVDPRKRRHRGPCRRRRHCLRQTG
;
A
#
# COMPACT_ATOMS: atom_id res chain seq x y z
N MET A 1 3.78 15.74 -12.11
CA MET A 1 4.67 16.30 -11.06
C MET A 1 4.53 15.44 -9.83
N SER A 2 5.63 15.19 -9.10
CA SER A 2 5.58 14.41 -7.85
C SER A 2 4.92 15.23 -6.76
N ALA A 3 3.91 14.65 -6.09
CA ALA A 3 3.30 15.26 -4.89
C ALA A 3 4.16 15.02 -3.66
N LEU A 4 4.78 13.83 -3.57
CA LEU A 4 5.63 13.44 -2.45
C LEU A 4 6.85 12.69 -2.98
N THR A 5 8.04 13.14 -2.61
CA THR A 5 9.33 12.51 -2.95
C THR A 5 10.04 12.10 -1.67
N ILE A 6 10.48 10.86 -1.62
CA ILE A 6 11.28 10.27 -0.55
C ILE A 6 12.62 9.92 -1.17
N SER A 7 13.73 10.48 -0.67
CA SER A 7 15.07 10.33 -1.26
C SER A 7 16.07 9.86 -0.22
N GLY A 8 16.55 8.62 -0.36
CA GLY A 8 17.60 8.05 0.46
C GLY A 8 17.30 8.07 1.96
N VAL A 9 16.04 7.92 2.37
CA VAL A 9 15.63 8.07 3.76
C VAL A 9 16.10 6.90 4.60
N ASP A 10 16.78 7.22 5.69
CA ASP A 10 17.24 6.31 6.73
C ASP A 10 16.52 6.58 8.07
N LYS A 11 16.31 5.51 8.84
CA LYS A 11 15.89 5.63 10.25
C LYS A 11 16.64 4.66 11.13
N ALA A 12 17.21 5.19 12.20
CA ALA A 12 17.82 4.39 13.26
C ALA A 12 17.25 4.78 14.62
N TYR A 13 17.07 3.82 15.50
CA TYR A 13 16.75 3.97 16.91
C TYR A 13 17.99 3.52 17.72
N GLY A 14 18.76 4.48 18.18
CA GLY A 14 20.06 4.17 18.77
C GLY A 14 20.97 3.45 17.77
N LYS A 15 21.37 2.21 18.07
CA LYS A 15 22.22 1.40 17.18
C LYS A 15 21.43 0.56 16.15
N ALA A 16 20.11 0.44 16.30
CA ALA A 16 19.27 -0.37 15.41
C ALA A 16 18.78 0.46 14.23
N LYS A 17 19.27 0.19 13.03
CA LYS A 17 18.78 0.79 11.79
C LYS A 17 17.53 0.01 11.35
N VAL A 18 16.44 0.72 11.08
CA VAL A 18 15.10 0.16 10.75
C VAL A 18 14.70 0.46 9.30
N ILE A 19 15.13 1.60 8.77
CA ILE A 19 14.92 1.99 7.38
C ILE A 19 16.30 2.25 6.76
N HIS A 20 16.50 1.74 5.53
CA HIS A 20 17.80 1.68 4.89
C HIS A 20 17.73 2.32 3.49
N GLY A 21 17.93 3.64 3.39
CA GLY A 21 18.07 4.38 2.14
C GLY A 21 16.84 4.30 1.23
N VAL A 22 15.63 4.35 1.81
CA VAL A 22 14.39 4.23 1.04
C VAL A 22 14.20 5.43 0.13
N SER A 23 13.96 5.17 -1.17
CA SER A 23 13.63 6.17 -2.18
C SER A 23 12.36 5.77 -2.92
N VAL A 24 11.36 6.68 -2.96
CA VAL A 24 10.09 6.49 -3.63
C VAL A 24 9.56 7.83 -4.13
N ASP A 25 9.16 7.89 -5.40
CA ASP A 25 8.45 9.03 -5.97
C ASP A 25 6.96 8.70 -6.11
N ILE A 26 6.12 9.61 -5.60
CA ILE A 26 4.66 9.49 -5.59
C ILE A 26 4.08 10.67 -6.39
N ALA A 27 3.38 10.35 -7.47
CA ALA A 27 2.77 11.35 -8.33
C ALA A 27 1.53 11.99 -7.67
N SER A 28 1.18 13.19 -8.12
CA SER A 28 -0.05 13.85 -7.65
C SER A 28 -1.27 13.03 -8.03
N GLY A 29 -2.17 12.81 -7.07
CA GLY A 29 -3.38 12.01 -7.26
C GLY A 29 -3.16 10.49 -7.30
N GLU A 30 -1.95 10.00 -7.05
CA GLU A 30 -1.63 8.57 -7.08
C GLU A 30 -2.02 7.87 -5.77
N PHE A 31 -2.59 6.66 -5.87
CA PHE A 31 -2.85 5.77 -4.74
C PHE A 31 -1.69 4.80 -4.56
N VAL A 32 -0.81 5.08 -3.65
CA VAL A 32 0.38 4.25 -3.38
C VAL A 32 0.16 3.39 -2.14
N ILE A 33 0.44 2.10 -2.26
CA ILE A 33 0.35 1.16 -1.13
C ILE A 33 1.75 0.65 -0.75
N LEU A 34 2.11 0.84 0.52
CA LEU A 34 3.27 0.22 1.14
C LEU A 34 2.86 -1.14 1.69
N VAL A 35 3.46 -2.20 1.21
CA VAL A 35 3.14 -3.58 1.62
C VAL A 35 4.40 -4.35 1.98
N GLY A 36 4.28 -5.33 2.89
CA GLY A 36 5.40 -6.14 3.34
C GLY A 36 5.11 -6.83 4.67
N PRO A 37 6.01 -7.70 5.16
CA PRO A 37 5.86 -8.40 6.43
C PRO A 37 5.73 -7.44 7.63
N SER A 38 5.20 -7.94 8.74
CA SER A 38 5.17 -7.18 9.98
C SER A 38 6.59 -6.81 10.43
N GLY A 39 6.77 -5.58 10.91
CA GLY A 39 8.06 -5.09 11.38
C GLY A 39 9.04 -4.64 10.28
N CYS A 40 8.69 -4.66 8.99
CA CYS A 40 9.59 -4.24 7.91
C CYS A 40 9.71 -2.70 7.73
N GLY A 41 9.12 -1.89 8.63
CA GLY A 41 9.31 -0.43 8.63
C GLY A 41 8.22 0.40 7.96
N LYS A 42 7.13 -0.17 7.41
CA LYS A 42 6.04 0.55 6.71
C LYS A 42 5.43 1.69 7.53
N SER A 43 4.93 1.38 8.73
CA SER A 43 4.33 2.39 9.62
C SER A 43 5.36 3.40 10.12
N THR A 44 6.63 3.00 10.27
CA THR A 44 7.72 3.93 10.59
C THR A 44 7.92 4.93 9.45
N LEU A 45 7.99 4.46 8.20
CA LEU A 45 8.09 5.33 7.03
C LEU A 45 6.89 6.28 6.93
N LEU A 46 5.67 5.75 7.15
CA LEU A 46 4.45 6.56 7.13
C LEU A 46 4.47 7.66 8.20
N ARG A 47 4.95 7.34 9.43
CA ARG A 47 5.08 8.32 10.52
C ARG A 47 6.15 9.37 10.25
N MET A 48 7.24 9.01 9.59
CA MET A 48 8.25 9.98 9.14
C MET A 48 7.69 10.95 8.11
N ILE A 49 6.88 10.48 7.16
CA ILE A 49 6.16 11.35 6.21
C ILE A 49 5.22 12.30 6.96
N ALA A 50 4.50 11.80 7.97
CA ALA A 50 3.60 12.61 8.80
C ALA A 50 4.34 13.61 9.72
N GLY A 51 5.65 13.43 9.93
CA GLY A 51 6.44 14.21 10.89
C GLY A 51 6.23 13.81 12.35
N LEU A 52 5.68 12.61 12.56
CA LEU A 52 5.51 12.03 13.91
C LEU A 52 6.77 11.26 14.36
N GLU A 53 7.69 11.02 13.44
CA GLU A 53 9.01 10.45 13.64
C GLU A 53 10.01 11.22 12.79
N ASP A 54 11.18 11.52 13.37
CA ASP A 54 12.26 12.15 12.63
C ASP A 54 13.01 11.13 11.77
N ILE A 55 13.49 11.55 10.62
CA ILE A 55 14.41 10.77 9.79
C ILE A 55 15.83 10.87 10.38
N SER A 56 16.68 9.86 10.13
CA SER A 56 18.08 9.90 10.55
C SER A 56 18.99 10.44 9.43
N ALA A 57 18.61 10.25 8.17
CA ALA A 57 19.29 10.82 7.00
C ALA A 57 18.32 10.80 5.80
N GLY A 58 18.69 11.47 4.72
CA GLY A 58 17.90 11.59 3.50
C GLY A 58 16.93 12.77 3.53
N GLU A 59 15.98 12.79 2.60
CA GLU A 59 15.05 13.89 2.42
C GLU A 59 13.63 13.40 2.13
N ILE A 60 12.65 14.10 2.69
CA ILE A 60 11.23 13.99 2.32
C ILE A 60 10.78 15.35 1.81
N ALA A 61 10.26 15.39 0.58
CA ALA A 61 9.78 16.63 -0.03
C ALA A 61 8.29 16.49 -0.43
N LEU A 62 7.50 17.53 -0.13
CA LEU A 62 6.11 17.68 -0.54
C LEU A 62 6.03 18.80 -1.58
N GLU A 63 5.56 18.46 -2.80
CA GLU A 63 5.54 19.40 -3.94
C GLU A 63 6.88 20.14 -4.15
N GLY A 64 7.98 19.42 -4.05
CA GLY A 64 9.34 19.94 -4.22
C GLY A 64 9.90 20.72 -3.02
N LYS A 65 9.14 20.87 -1.92
CA LYS A 65 9.61 21.52 -0.70
C LYS A 65 10.00 20.47 0.34
N ILE A 66 11.24 20.52 0.82
CA ILE A 66 11.71 19.63 1.89
C ILE A 66 10.91 19.91 3.17
N ILE A 67 10.40 18.83 3.79
CA ILE A 67 9.54 18.89 4.98
C ILE A 67 10.15 18.20 6.21
N ASN A 68 11.44 17.85 6.18
CA ASN A 68 12.09 17.13 7.29
C ASN A 68 11.84 17.82 8.63
N ASP A 69 12.09 19.12 8.72
CA ASP A 69 12.01 19.93 9.94
C ASP A 69 10.65 20.64 10.10
N VAL A 70 9.69 20.37 9.17
CA VAL A 70 8.35 20.97 9.27
C VAL A 70 7.51 20.19 10.29
N ALA A 71 6.97 20.91 11.28
CA ALA A 71 6.12 20.31 12.30
C ALA A 71 4.88 19.62 11.68
N PRO A 72 4.39 18.50 12.24
CA PRO A 72 3.26 17.71 11.69
C PRO A 72 2.02 18.53 11.35
N LYS A 73 1.68 19.50 12.19
CA LYS A 73 0.52 20.39 12.01
C LYS A 73 0.61 21.29 10.77
N SER A 74 1.82 21.51 10.24
CA SER A 74 2.13 22.42 9.14
C SER A 74 2.48 21.73 7.84
N ARG A 75 2.44 20.38 7.79
CA ARG A 75 2.84 19.59 6.61
C ARG A 75 1.75 19.47 5.53
N ASP A 76 0.54 20.01 5.72
CA ASP A 76 -0.62 19.81 4.84
C ASP A 76 -0.90 18.32 4.53
N ILE A 77 -0.66 17.47 5.51
CA ILE A 77 -0.85 16.03 5.48
C ILE A 77 -1.91 15.66 6.53
N ALA A 78 -2.78 14.72 6.19
CA ALA A 78 -3.72 14.15 7.15
C ALA A 78 -3.49 12.65 7.30
N MET A 79 -3.50 12.14 8.54
CA MET A 79 -3.27 10.73 8.84
C MET A 79 -4.49 10.10 9.49
N VAL A 80 -4.87 8.92 9.00
CA VAL A 80 -5.87 8.02 9.57
C VAL A 80 -5.13 6.86 10.23
N PHE A 81 -5.29 6.73 11.55
CA PHE A 81 -4.62 5.73 12.36
C PHE A 81 -5.39 4.42 12.40
N GLN A 82 -4.71 3.31 12.64
CA GLN A 82 -5.26 1.97 12.79
C GLN A 82 -6.39 1.86 13.84
N ASN A 83 -6.27 2.60 14.94
CA ASN A 83 -7.26 2.63 16.03
C ASN A 83 -8.29 3.75 15.86
N TYR A 84 -8.37 4.38 14.67
CA TYR A 84 -9.24 5.51 14.32
C TYR A 84 -8.97 6.81 15.11
N ALA A 85 -8.36 6.74 16.29
CA ALA A 85 -8.00 7.85 17.19
C ALA A 85 -9.15 8.87 17.40
N LEU A 86 -10.40 8.39 17.50
CA LEU A 86 -11.57 9.26 17.77
C LEU A 86 -11.58 9.69 19.23
N TYR A 87 -11.99 10.95 19.47
CA TYR A 87 -12.21 11.47 20.81
C TYR A 87 -13.55 10.92 21.34
N PRO A 88 -13.55 10.05 22.37
CA PRO A 88 -14.75 9.33 22.79
C PRO A 88 -15.81 10.21 23.46
N HIS A 89 -15.42 11.36 23.98
CA HIS A 89 -16.27 12.35 24.64
C HIS A 89 -16.83 13.40 23.68
N MET A 90 -16.49 13.35 22.40
CA MET A 90 -16.96 14.25 21.35
C MET A 90 -17.92 13.52 20.41
N THR A 91 -18.94 14.21 19.92
CA THR A 91 -19.82 13.74 18.85
C THR A 91 -19.03 13.57 17.53
N VAL A 92 -19.65 12.97 16.51
CA VAL A 92 -19.08 12.87 15.16
C VAL A 92 -18.75 14.26 14.60
N ARG A 93 -19.71 15.20 14.71
CA ARG A 93 -19.55 16.60 14.30
C ARG A 93 -18.34 17.25 14.97
N GLU A 94 -18.24 17.14 16.28
CA GLU A 94 -17.13 17.72 17.07
C GLU A 94 -15.80 17.06 16.73
N ASN A 95 -15.77 15.74 16.55
CA ASN A 95 -14.57 15.03 16.08
C ASN A 95 -14.09 15.57 14.75
N MET A 96 -14.99 15.81 13.78
CA MET A 96 -14.62 16.36 12.47
C MET A 96 -14.22 17.83 12.56
N ALA A 97 -14.91 18.64 13.38
CA ALA A 97 -14.61 20.05 13.57
C ALA A 97 -13.28 20.33 14.25
N PHE A 98 -12.82 19.44 15.13
CA PHE A 98 -11.75 19.70 16.10
C PHE A 98 -10.51 20.37 15.53
N ALA A 99 -9.97 19.85 14.45
CA ALA A 99 -8.74 20.39 13.83
C ALA A 99 -8.96 21.80 13.23
N LEU A 100 -10.16 22.08 12.72
CA LEU A 100 -10.52 23.37 12.12
C LEU A 100 -10.76 24.42 13.22
N THR A 101 -11.36 24.01 14.32
CA THR A 101 -11.58 24.86 15.52
C THR A 101 -10.24 25.30 16.12
N LEU A 102 -9.25 24.38 16.21
CA LEU A 102 -7.91 24.72 16.67
C LEU A 102 -7.18 25.73 15.74
N LYS A 103 -7.50 25.68 14.43
CA LYS A 103 -7.01 26.68 13.46
C LYS A 103 -7.79 27.99 13.48
N LYS A 104 -8.80 28.12 14.35
CA LYS A 104 -9.69 29.30 14.48
C LYS A 104 -10.40 29.68 13.17
N ILE A 105 -10.80 28.67 12.39
CA ILE A 105 -11.59 28.84 11.17
C ILE A 105 -13.02 29.22 11.58
N ASP A 106 -13.69 30.07 10.77
CA ASP A 106 -15.05 30.51 11.04
C ASP A 106 -16.04 29.34 11.10
N LYS A 107 -17.00 29.44 12.02
CA LYS A 107 -17.98 28.38 12.26
C LYS A 107 -18.77 28.02 11.02
N SER A 108 -19.16 29.00 10.21
CA SER A 108 -19.87 28.80 8.94
C SER A 108 -19.07 27.96 7.94
N GLU A 109 -17.76 28.21 7.84
CA GLU A 109 -16.86 27.44 6.99
C GLU A 109 -16.67 26.01 7.53
N ILE A 110 -16.53 25.86 8.85
CA ILE A 110 -16.46 24.56 9.51
C ILE A 110 -17.71 23.73 9.22
N ASP A 111 -18.89 24.31 9.39
CA ASP A 111 -20.16 23.64 9.14
C ASP A 111 -20.32 23.24 7.67
N ALA A 112 -19.93 24.08 6.74
CA ALA A 112 -19.92 23.76 5.30
C ALA A 112 -18.98 22.60 4.95
N LYS A 113 -17.75 22.58 5.49
CA LYS A 113 -16.78 21.50 5.29
C LYS A 113 -17.26 20.18 5.88
N ILE A 114 -17.86 20.21 7.07
CA ILE A 114 -18.44 19.02 7.71
C ILE A 114 -19.61 18.49 6.89
N ALA A 115 -20.54 19.35 6.45
CA ALA A 115 -21.67 18.93 5.64
C ALA A 115 -21.22 18.25 4.33
N ARG A 116 -20.23 18.83 3.63
CA ARG A 116 -19.62 18.23 2.44
C ARG A 116 -19.00 16.86 2.75
N ALA A 117 -18.16 16.76 3.76
CA ALA A 117 -17.51 15.51 4.13
C ALA A 117 -18.52 14.44 4.60
N ALA A 118 -19.53 14.84 5.37
CA ALA A 118 -20.62 13.96 5.81
C ALA A 118 -21.39 13.39 4.61
N THR A 119 -21.69 14.21 3.61
CA THR A 119 -22.36 13.78 2.37
C THR A 119 -21.51 12.76 1.60
N ILE A 120 -20.20 13.03 1.45
CA ILE A 120 -19.27 12.14 0.76
C ILE A 120 -19.20 10.76 1.44
N LEU A 121 -19.26 10.74 2.79
CA LEU A 121 -19.05 9.55 3.61
C LEU A 121 -20.36 8.88 4.11
N GLY A 122 -21.52 9.46 3.78
CA GLY A 122 -22.82 8.95 4.28
C GLY A 122 -22.93 9.02 5.81
N LEU A 123 -22.56 10.17 6.41
CA LEU A 123 -22.53 10.37 7.87
C LEU A 123 -23.57 11.39 8.34
N GLN A 124 -24.46 11.89 7.46
CA GLN A 124 -25.39 13.01 7.79
C GLN A 124 -26.22 12.69 9.03
N ASP A 125 -26.81 11.51 9.10
CA ASP A 125 -27.69 11.09 10.21
C ASP A 125 -26.92 10.65 11.47
N LEU A 126 -25.60 10.70 11.43
CA LEU A 126 -24.72 10.24 12.50
C LEU A 126 -23.95 11.38 13.19
N LEU A 127 -24.10 12.63 12.72
CA LEU A 127 -23.29 13.77 13.17
C LEU A 127 -23.38 14.04 14.67
N ASP A 128 -24.53 13.79 15.27
CA ASP A 128 -24.80 14.05 16.70
C ASP A 128 -24.55 12.81 17.60
N ARG A 129 -24.10 11.68 17.01
CA ARG A 129 -23.76 10.47 17.76
C ARG A 129 -22.34 10.53 18.32
N TYR A 130 -22.13 9.79 19.41
CA TYR A 130 -20.81 9.56 19.99
C TYR A 130 -20.15 8.31 19.39
N PRO A 131 -18.81 8.19 19.39
CA PRO A 131 -18.10 7.04 18.83
C PRO A 131 -18.55 5.67 19.37
N ARG A 132 -18.97 5.60 20.65
CA ARG A 132 -19.49 4.37 21.27
C ARG A 132 -20.80 3.86 20.64
N GLN A 133 -21.53 4.72 19.96
CA GLN A 133 -22.82 4.43 19.32
C GLN A 133 -22.66 4.01 17.84
N LEU A 134 -21.41 3.91 17.35
CA LEU A 134 -21.09 3.65 15.97
C LEU A 134 -20.55 2.24 15.78
N SER A 135 -20.85 1.63 14.62
CA SER A 135 -20.18 0.40 14.17
C SER A 135 -18.70 0.65 13.81
N GLY A 136 -17.91 -0.42 13.64
CA GLY A 136 -16.50 -0.31 13.22
C GLY A 136 -16.32 0.49 11.94
N GLY A 137 -17.10 0.17 10.89
CA GLY A 137 -17.06 0.90 9.61
C GLY A 137 -17.52 2.35 9.73
N GLN A 138 -18.51 2.66 10.57
CA GLN A 138 -18.93 4.03 10.83
C GLN A 138 -17.82 4.82 11.53
N ARG A 139 -17.16 4.25 12.54
CA ARG A 139 -16.00 4.88 13.19
C ARG A 139 -14.87 5.17 12.21
N GLN A 140 -14.61 4.24 11.30
CA GLN A 140 -13.62 4.45 10.25
C GLN A 140 -13.99 5.61 9.33
N ARG A 141 -15.24 5.68 8.86
CA ARG A 141 -15.70 6.81 8.03
C ARG A 141 -15.57 8.15 8.79
N VAL A 142 -15.84 8.17 10.10
CA VAL A 142 -15.61 9.37 10.91
C VAL A 142 -14.14 9.75 10.96
N ALA A 143 -13.22 8.78 11.11
CA ALA A 143 -11.78 9.04 11.08
C ALA A 143 -11.33 9.59 9.72
N MET A 144 -11.89 9.06 8.62
CA MET A 144 -11.67 9.61 7.28
C MET A 144 -12.26 11.03 7.17
N GLY A 145 -13.44 11.29 7.73
CA GLY A 145 -14.07 12.62 7.76
C GLY A 145 -13.20 13.66 8.45
N ARG A 146 -12.58 13.30 9.58
CA ARG A 146 -11.60 14.17 10.28
C ARG A 146 -10.42 14.56 9.40
N ALA A 147 -9.99 13.65 8.51
CA ALA A 147 -8.91 13.91 7.57
C ALA A 147 -9.39 14.80 6.40
N ILE A 148 -10.53 14.47 5.80
CA ILE A 148 -11.10 15.15 4.62
C ILE A 148 -11.41 16.63 4.88
N VAL A 149 -11.99 16.98 6.04
CA VAL A 149 -12.34 18.37 6.35
C VAL A 149 -11.13 19.31 6.40
N ARG A 150 -9.92 18.75 6.52
CA ARG A 150 -8.67 19.53 6.52
C ARG A 150 -8.19 19.89 5.12
N ASP A 151 -8.75 19.25 4.08
CA ASP A 151 -8.37 19.40 2.67
C ASP A 151 -6.85 19.25 2.45
N PRO A 152 -6.26 18.10 2.85
CA PRO A 152 -4.82 17.90 2.80
C PRO A 152 -4.34 17.58 1.38
N LYS A 153 -3.06 17.86 1.10
CA LYS A 153 -2.41 17.47 -0.16
C LYS A 153 -2.15 15.97 -0.26
N VAL A 154 -1.88 15.32 0.89
CA VAL A 154 -1.62 13.87 0.96
C VAL A 154 -2.39 13.27 2.14
N PHE A 155 -3.09 12.16 1.89
CA PHE A 155 -3.67 11.31 2.92
C PHE A 155 -2.73 10.16 3.26
N LEU A 156 -2.53 9.91 4.53
CA LEU A 156 -1.79 8.76 5.04
C LEU A 156 -2.74 7.83 5.78
N PHE A 157 -2.71 6.54 5.44
CA PHE A 157 -3.53 5.51 6.09
C PHE A 157 -2.62 4.44 6.70
N ASP A 158 -2.64 4.29 8.03
CA ASP A 158 -1.88 3.26 8.76
C ASP A 158 -2.79 2.08 9.10
N GLU A 159 -2.80 1.05 8.26
CA GLU A 159 -3.59 -0.18 8.39
C GLU A 159 -5.08 0.05 8.75
N PRO A 160 -5.82 0.89 8.03
CA PRO A 160 -7.14 1.36 8.47
C PRO A 160 -8.20 0.26 8.49
N LEU A 161 -8.01 -0.86 7.78
CA LEU A 161 -8.99 -1.95 7.68
C LEU A 161 -8.69 -3.15 8.59
N SER A 162 -7.56 -3.15 9.30
CA SER A 162 -7.10 -4.29 10.10
C SER A 162 -8.07 -4.72 11.22
N ASN A 163 -8.81 -3.77 11.80
CA ASN A 163 -9.74 -3.99 12.91
C ASN A 163 -11.19 -4.31 12.46
N LEU A 164 -11.40 -4.58 11.16
CA LEU A 164 -12.72 -4.87 10.60
C LEU A 164 -12.86 -6.36 10.27
N ASP A 165 -14.10 -6.87 10.34
CA ASP A 165 -14.43 -8.21 9.85
C ASP A 165 -14.26 -8.31 8.31
N ALA A 166 -14.19 -9.54 7.79
CA ALA A 166 -13.90 -9.79 6.39
C ALA A 166 -14.93 -9.17 5.44
N LYS A 167 -16.23 -9.22 5.79
CA LYS A 167 -17.30 -8.66 4.96
C LYS A 167 -17.22 -7.14 4.88
N LEU A 168 -17.03 -6.51 6.04
CA LEU A 168 -16.92 -5.06 6.14
C LEU A 168 -15.64 -4.56 5.46
N ARG A 169 -14.54 -5.32 5.54
CA ARG A 169 -13.28 -5.00 4.86
C ARG A 169 -13.46 -4.94 3.34
N VAL A 170 -14.20 -5.88 2.74
CA VAL A 170 -14.51 -5.85 1.29
C VAL A 170 -15.28 -4.58 0.91
N GLN A 171 -16.31 -4.24 1.68
CA GLN A 171 -17.10 -3.03 1.44
C GLN A 171 -16.25 -1.77 1.58
N MET A 172 -15.44 -1.67 2.64
CA MET A 172 -14.63 -0.48 2.91
C MET A 172 -13.51 -0.27 1.88
N ARG A 173 -12.95 -1.34 1.30
CA ARG A 173 -12.00 -1.22 0.17
C ARG A 173 -12.64 -0.51 -1.01
N ALA A 174 -13.85 -0.93 -1.39
CA ALA A 174 -14.57 -0.29 -2.50
C ALA A 174 -14.89 1.19 -2.18
N GLU A 175 -15.28 1.50 -0.94
CA GLU A 175 -15.56 2.87 -0.50
C GLU A 175 -14.31 3.76 -0.52
N ILE A 176 -13.15 3.26 -0.05
CA ILE A 176 -11.89 4.01 -0.07
C ILE A 176 -11.45 4.27 -1.52
N LYS A 177 -11.55 3.27 -2.42
CA LYS A 177 -11.19 3.47 -3.83
C LYS A 177 -12.14 4.48 -4.51
N ALA A 178 -13.44 4.40 -4.25
CA ALA A 178 -14.41 5.36 -4.75
C ALA A 178 -14.17 6.78 -4.18
N LEU A 179 -13.78 6.88 -2.91
CA LEU A 179 -13.41 8.15 -2.29
C LEU A 179 -12.18 8.76 -2.96
N HIS A 180 -11.13 7.97 -3.19
CA HIS A 180 -9.94 8.42 -3.91
C HIS A 180 -10.29 8.97 -5.30
N GLN A 181 -11.11 8.24 -6.06
CA GLN A 181 -11.55 8.68 -7.40
C GLN A 181 -12.33 10.00 -7.38
N ARG A 182 -13.12 10.25 -6.32
CA ARG A 182 -13.89 11.50 -6.16
C ARG A 182 -13.03 12.69 -5.75
N LEU A 183 -12.02 12.45 -4.89
CA LEU A 183 -11.19 13.51 -4.34
C LEU A 183 -9.99 13.83 -5.23
N GLY A 184 -9.48 12.85 -5.98
CA GLY A 184 -8.25 12.98 -6.78
C GLY A 184 -7.00 13.30 -5.95
N THR A 185 -7.05 13.10 -4.63
CA THR A 185 -5.96 13.45 -3.71
C THR A 185 -4.97 12.31 -3.60
N THR A 186 -3.69 12.62 -3.46
CA THR A 186 -2.63 11.62 -3.26
C THR A 186 -2.83 10.83 -1.97
N ILE A 187 -2.72 9.51 -2.06
CA ILE A 187 -2.86 8.60 -0.91
C ILE A 187 -1.60 7.76 -0.74
N VAL A 188 -1.09 7.68 0.49
CA VAL A 188 -0.12 6.67 0.92
C VAL A 188 -0.78 5.78 1.97
N TYR A 189 -0.87 4.51 1.66
CA TYR A 189 -1.64 3.53 2.42
C TYR A 189 -0.74 2.37 2.87
N VAL A 190 -0.74 2.04 4.13
CA VAL A 190 0.00 0.89 4.70
C VAL A 190 -0.96 -0.27 4.91
N THR A 191 -0.57 -1.44 4.47
CA THR A 191 -1.27 -2.69 4.76
C THR A 191 -0.32 -3.90 4.79
N HIS A 192 -0.76 -4.97 5.42
CA HIS A 192 -0.16 -6.30 5.28
C HIS A 192 -1.02 -7.22 4.40
N ASP A 193 -2.20 -6.75 3.95
CA ASP A 193 -3.12 -7.51 3.09
C ASP A 193 -2.80 -7.28 1.61
N GLN A 194 -2.36 -8.35 0.93
CA GLN A 194 -2.03 -8.32 -0.50
C GLN A 194 -3.25 -8.02 -1.37
N VAL A 195 -4.46 -8.45 -0.95
CA VAL A 195 -5.69 -8.20 -1.73
C VAL A 195 -5.99 -6.70 -1.75
N GLU A 196 -5.75 -5.99 -0.63
CA GLU A 196 -5.85 -4.53 -0.60
C GLU A 196 -4.87 -3.89 -1.58
N ALA A 197 -3.59 -4.31 -1.53
CA ALA A 197 -2.57 -3.77 -2.42
C ALA A 197 -2.90 -4.03 -3.90
N MET A 198 -3.28 -5.25 -4.25
CA MET A 198 -3.55 -5.62 -5.65
C MET A 198 -4.83 -5.03 -6.23
N THR A 199 -5.82 -4.65 -5.39
CA THR A 199 -7.12 -4.17 -5.85
C THR A 199 -7.30 -2.65 -5.79
N MET A 200 -6.59 -1.97 -4.91
CA MET A 200 -6.76 -0.53 -4.71
C MET A 200 -5.63 0.33 -5.27
N ALA A 201 -4.38 -0.19 -5.28
CA ALA A 201 -3.22 0.60 -5.63
C ALA A 201 -3.15 0.96 -7.13
N ASP A 202 -2.66 2.17 -7.40
CA ASP A 202 -2.10 2.51 -8.69
C ASP A 202 -0.61 2.10 -8.74
N LYS A 203 0.10 2.22 -7.61
CA LYS A 203 1.49 1.82 -7.40
C LYS A 203 1.66 1.08 -6.06
N ILE A 204 2.39 -0.01 -6.07
CA ILE A 204 2.76 -0.76 -4.86
C ILE A 204 4.25 -0.60 -4.60
N VAL A 205 4.60 -0.36 -3.34
CA VAL A 205 5.96 -0.39 -2.81
C VAL A 205 6.09 -1.60 -1.92
N VAL A 206 6.84 -2.61 -2.33
CA VAL A 206 7.09 -3.81 -1.55
C VAL A 206 8.30 -3.58 -0.67
N MET A 207 8.11 -3.67 0.64
CA MET A 207 9.16 -3.48 1.64
C MET A 207 9.49 -4.77 2.38
N ASN A 208 10.77 -4.97 2.67
CA ASN A 208 11.25 -6.09 3.48
C ASN A 208 12.49 -5.66 4.26
N GLY A 209 12.55 -5.91 5.58
CA GLY A 209 13.71 -5.60 6.41
C GLY A 209 14.21 -4.14 6.30
N GLY A 210 13.30 -3.18 6.12
CA GLY A 210 13.65 -1.75 6.03
C GLY A 210 14.11 -1.28 4.65
N ILE A 211 14.13 -2.13 3.63
CA ILE A 211 14.47 -1.76 2.26
C ILE A 211 13.26 -1.88 1.33
N VAL A 212 13.32 -1.21 0.19
CA VAL A 212 12.35 -1.35 -0.90
C VAL A 212 12.85 -2.45 -1.84
N GLU A 213 12.09 -3.54 -1.95
CA GLU A 213 12.41 -4.67 -2.81
C GLU A 213 11.99 -4.43 -4.27
N GLN A 214 10.81 -3.83 -4.45
CA GLN A 214 10.30 -3.47 -5.78
C GLN A 214 9.22 -2.40 -5.67
N VAL A 215 9.16 -1.52 -6.68
CA VAL A 215 8.11 -0.53 -6.88
C VAL A 215 7.52 -0.72 -8.27
N GLY A 216 6.20 -0.67 -8.39
CA GLY A 216 5.53 -0.76 -9.71
C GLY A 216 4.02 -0.89 -9.61
N ALA A 217 3.35 -0.98 -10.76
CA ALA A 217 1.92 -1.26 -10.82
C ALA A 217 1.63 -2.70 -10.33
N PRO A 218 0.43 -2.95 -9.77
CA PRO A 218 0.08 -4.27 -9.22
C PRO A 218 0.37 -5.44 -10.16
N LEU A 219 0.00 -5.33 -11.43
CA LEU A 219 0.22 -6.40 -12.43
C LEU A 219 1.70 -6.57 -12.79
N ASP A 220 2.51 -5.50 -12.77
CA ASP A 220 3.95 -5.62 -13.03
C ASP A 220 4.65 -6.40 -11.92
N LEU A 221 4.28 -6.16 -10.66
CA LEU A 221 4.83 -6.92 -9.54
C LEU A 221 4.41 -8.39 -9.59
N TYR A 222 3.17 -8.64 -10.02
CA TYR A 222 2.65 -9.99 -10.16
C TYR A 222 3.30 -10.76 -11.32
N ASP A 223 3.40 -10.15 -12.50
CA ASP A 223 3.91 -10.78 -13.72
C ASP A 223 5.44 -10.80 -13.79
N ARG A 224 6.11 -9.80 -13.23
CA ARG A 224 7.55 -9.55 -13.32
C ARG A 224 8.17 -9.23 -11.96
N PRO A 225 8.10 -10.15 -10.98
CA PRO A 225 8.73 -9.94 -9.68
C PRO A 225 10.25 -9.77 -9.83
N ALA A 226 10.81 -8.77 -9.14
CA ALA A 226 12.22 -8.44 -9.22
C ALA A 226 13.12 -9.50 -8.56
N ASN A 227 12.61 -10.21 -7.56
CA ASN A 227 13.35 -11.23 -6.83
C ASN A 227 12.41 -12.31 -6.27
N LEU A 228 12.97 -13.32 -5.62
CA LEU A 228 12.22 -14.44 -5.04
C LEU A 228 11.27 -14.01 -3.92
N PHE A 229 11.68 -13.02 -3.12
CA PHE A 229 10.85 -12.50 -2.04
C PHE A 229 9.55 -11.90 -2.62
N VAL A 230 9.64 -11.01 -3.60
CA VAL A 230 8.47 -10.40 -4.25
C VAL A 230 7.62 -11.47 -4.93
N ALA A 231 8.25 -12.45 -5.59
CA ALA A 231 7.55 -13.55 -6.26
C ALA A 231 6.69 -14.39 -5.29
N GLN A 232 7.20 -14.64 -4.08
CA GLN A 232 6.48 -15.38 -3.05
C GLN A 232 5.50 -14.51 -2.27
N PHE A 233 5.85 -13.24 -2.06
CA PHE A 233 5.06 -12.33 -1.27
C PHE A 233 3.84 -11.81 -2.04
N ILE A 234 3.95 -11.51 -3.35
CA ILE A 234 2.86 -10.97 -4.16
C ILE A 234 2.08 -12.10 -4.84
N GLY A 235 0.78 -12.14 -4.52
CA GLY A 235 -0.20 -13.05 -5.15
C GLY A 235 -0.72 -14.14 -4.23
N SER A 236 -2.01 -14.48 -4.43
CA SER A 236 -2.69 -15.59 -3.76
C SER A 236 -3.31 -16.48 -4.83
N PRO A 237 -2.86 -17.73 -4.95
CA PRO A 237 -1.78 -18.38 -4.20
C PRO A 237 -0.39 -17.81 -4.52
N SER A 238 0.55 -17.97 -3.59
CA SER A 238 1.95 -17.60 -3.77
C SER A 238 2.58 -18.34 -4.95
N MET A 239 3.64 -17.78 -5.53
CA MET A 239 4.40 -18.44 -6.58
C MET A 239 5.10 -19.69 -6.03
N ASN A 240 4.98 -20.83 -6.73
CA ASN A 240 5.72 -22.02 -6.38
C ASN A 240 7.19 -21.86 -6.78
N ILE A 241 8.09 -22.22 -5.88
CA ILE A 241 9.53 -22.20 -6.13
C ILE A 241 10.00 -23.64 -6.16
N LEU A 242 10.74 -23.98 -7.19
CA LEU A 242 11.35 -25.29 -7.38
C LEU A 242 12.86 -25.10 -7.42
N ASP A 243 13.57 -25.85 -6.59
CA ASP A 243 15.03 -25.94 -6.67
C ASP A 243 15.41 -26.96 -7.75
N GLY A 244 16.42 -26.63 -8.56
CA GLY A 244 16.82 -27.50 -9.66
C GLY A 244 17.93 -26.89 -10.49
N ARG A 245 18.12 -27.44 -11.70
CA ARG A 245 19.11 -26.98 -12.67
C ARG A 245 18.48 -26.82 -14.06
N THR A 246 18.90 -25.82 -14.78
CA THR A 246 18.60 -25.69 -16.22
C THR A 246 19.49 -26.61 -17.03
N THR A 247 18.93 -27.28 -18.02
CA THR A 247 19.62 -28.13 -19.01
C THR A 247 19.20 -27.70 -20.40
N THR A 248 19.81 -28.27 -21.44
CA THR A 248 19.41 -28.05 -22.83
C THR A 248 17.94 -28.42 -23.11
N ASP A 249 17.44 -29.40 -22.37
CA ASP A 249 16.10 -29.97 -22.58
C ASP A 249 15.02 -29.30 -21.66
N GLY A 250 15.44 -28.42 -20.75
CA GLY A 250 14.53 -27.74 -19.84
C GLY A 250 15.08 -27.55 -18.44
N PHE A 251 14.18 -27.37 -17.45
CA PHE A 251 14.50 -27.29 -16.04
C PHE A 251 14.26 -28.64 -15.37
N VAL A 252 15.29 -29.18 -14.73
CA VAL A 252 15.24 -30.44 -13.95
C VAL A 252 15.17 -30.07 -12.47
N ALA A 253 14.03 -30.34 -11.84
CA ALA A 253 13.83 -30.11 -10.41
C ALA A 253 14.65 -31.10 -9.57
N SER A 254 14.83 -30.80 -8.29
CA SER A 254 15.62 -31.63 -7.35
C SER A 254 15.08 -33.05 -7.17
N ASP A 255 13.79 -33.25 -7.44
CA ASP A 255 13.10 -34.56 -7.43
C ASP A 255 13.22 -35.34 -8.74
N GLY A 256 13.96 -34.79 -9.72
CA GLY A 256 14.14 -35.38 -11.04
C GLY A 256 13.04 -35.03 -12.05
N THR A 257 11.98 -34.30 -11.68
CA THR A 257 10.93 -33.88 -12.61
C THR A 257 11.49 -32.92 -13.65
N VAL A 258 11.22 -33.19 -14.92
CA VAL A 258 11.67 -32.34 -16.04
C VAL A 258 10.53 -31.43 -16.48
N PHE A 259 10.80 -30.13 -16.48
CA PHE A 259 9.89 -29.11 -17.02
C PHE A 259 10.46 -28.61 -18.35
N PRO A 260 9.83 -28.90 -19.49
CA PRO A 260 10.31 -28.40 -20.78
C PRO A 260 10.23 -26.87 -20.80
N LEU A 261 11.35 -26.22 -21.07
CA LEU A 261 11.44 -24.78 -21.30
C LEU A 261 11.49 -24.52 -22.80
N PRO A 262 10.95 -23.38 -23.29
CA PRO A 262 11.26 -22.95 -24.66
C PRO A 262 12.77 -22.83 -24.81
N ALA A 263 13.31 -23.25 -25.96
CA ALA A 263 14.72 -23.31 -26.23
C ALA A 263 15.44 -22.02 -25.76
N LEU A 264 16.32 -22.17 -24.78
CA LEU A 264 17.24 -21.12 -24.37
C LEU A 264 18.26 -20.94 -25.51
N GLY A 265 18.58 -19.68 -25.87
CA GLY A 265 19.52 -19.39 -26.97
C GLY A 265 20.85 -20.11 -26.77
N GLN A 266 21.48 -20.51 -27.88
CA GLN A 266 22.78 -21.20 -27.87
C GLN A 266 23.81 -20.35 -27.11
N GLY A 267 24.26 -20.83 -25.96
CA GLY A 267 25.34 -20.19 -25.16
C GLY A 267 25.15 -20.22 -23.63
N GLU A 268 24.01 -20.63 -23.12
CA GLU A 268 23.83 -20.70 -21.68
C GLU A 268 24.20 -22.11 -21.15
N SER A 269 25.33 -22.18 -20.46
CA SER A 269 25.78 -23.34 -19.69
C SER A 269 24.78 -23.67 -18.56
N ALA A 270 24.71 -24.95 -18.19
CA ALA A 270 23.83 -25.44 -17.09
C ALA A 270 24.06 -24.63 -15.81
N LEU A 271 23.12 -23.74 -15.51
CA LEU A 271 23.12 -22.90 -14.31
C LEU A 271 22.30 -23.58 -13.22
N ARG A 272 22.87 -23.66 -12.02
CA ARG A 272 22.10 -24.02 -10.83
C ARG A 272 21.24 -22.82 -10.46
N GLY A 273 19.93 -23.01 -10.32
CA GLY A 273 19.02 -21.92 -10.00
C GLY A 273 17.69 -22.41 -9.39
N ARG A 274 16.86 -21.46 -9.00
CA ARG A 274 15.49 -21.70 -8.56
C ARG A 274 14.53 -21.32 -9.68
N GLY A 275 13.66 -22.25 -10.07
CA GLY A 275 12.58 -22.01 -11.02
C GLY A 275 11.31 -21.54 -10.30
N CYS A 276 10.68 -20.48 -10.80
CA CYS A 276 9.44 -19.96 -10.27
C CYS A 276 8.27 -20.28 -11.21
N LEU A 277 7.21 -20.88 -10.71
CA LEU A 277 6.00 -21.21 -11.45
C LEU A 277 4.75 -20.61 -10.80
N ARG A 278 4.03 -19.75 -11.53
CA ARG A 278 2.66 -19.37 -11.17
C ARG A 278 1.66 -20.25 -11.93
N ARG A 279 0.75 -20.90 -11.22
CA ARG A 279 -0.44 -21.48 -11.82
C ARG A 279 -1.47 -20.36 -11.96
N HIS A 280 -1.79 -19.97 -13.20
CA HIS A 280 -3.04 -19.23 -13.43
C HIS A 280 -4.21 -20.13 -13.07
N PRO A 281 -5.24 -19.63 -12.38
CA PRO A 281 -6.49 -20.39 -12.22
C PRO A 281 -6.99 -20.77 -13.63
N VAL A 282 -7.09 -22.05 -13.87
CA VAL A 282 -7.64 -22.57 -15.12
C VAL A 282 -9.13 -22.25 -15.08
N ASP A 283 -9.61 -21.36 -15.95
CA ASP A 283 -11.05 -21.15 -16.16
C ASP A 283 -11.70 -22.48 -16.52
N PRO A 284 -12.55 -23.05 -15.66
CA PRO A 284 -13.16 -24.35 -15.89
C PRO A 284 -14.04 -24.39 -17.18
N ARG A 285 -14.42 -23.23 -17.73
CA ARG A 285 -15.23 -23.12 -18.97
C ARG A 285 -14.40 -23.25 -20.25
N LYS A 286 -13.04 -23.17 -20.18
CA LYS A 286 -12.14 -23.29 -21.35
C LYS A 286 -11.60 -24.69 -21.60
N ARG A 287 -12.16 -25.76 -20.99
CA ARG A 287 -11.71 -27.13 -21.21
C ARG A 287 -12.10 -27.74 -22.57
N ARG A 288 -12.71 -27.01 -23.51
CA ARG A 288 -13.21 -27.57 -24.77
C ARG A 288 -12.48 -27.13 -26.05
N HIS A 289 -11.31 -26.54 -26.03
CA HIS A 289 -10.52 -26.42 -27.26
C HIS A 289 -9.03 -26.66 -26.96
N ARG A 290 -8.57 -27.81 -27.40
CA ARG A 290 -7.17 -28.24 -27.40
C ARG A 290 -6.39 -27.42 -28.43
N GLY A 291 -5.70 -26.37 -27.99
CA GLY A 291 -4.58 -25.79 -28.67
C GLY A 291 -3.45 -25.66 -27.67
N PRO A 292 -2.15 -25.75 -28.06
CA PRO A 292 -1.05 -25.64 -27.11
C PRO A 292 -1.09 -24.26 -26.46
N CYS A 293 -1.15 -24.25 -25.12
CA CYS A 293 -1.21 -23.05 -24.30
C CYS A 293 0.08 -22.22 -24.49
N ARG A 294 0.03 -21.19 -25.35
CA ARG A 294 1.16 -20.31 -25.72
C ARG A 294 1.46 -19.22 -24.70
N ARG A 295 1.09 -19.37 -23.41
CA ARG A 295 1.47 -18.38 -22.38
C ARG A 295 1.90 -19.04 -21.07
N ARG A 296 3.02 -19.77 -21.10
CA ARG A 296 3.82 -20.05 -19.93
C ARG A 296 4.96 -19.04 -19.90
N ARG A 297 4.82 -17.94 -19.19
CA ARG A 297 5.96 -17.06 -18.89
C ARG A 297 6.71 -17.67 -17.72
N HIS A 298 7.90 -18.15 -17.97
CA HIS A 298 8.84 -18.62 -16.97
C HIS A 298 9.71 -17.44 -16.54
N CYS A 299 9.71 -17.11 -15.26
CA CYS A 299 10.72 -16.23 -14.69
C CYS A 299 11.88 -17.09 -14.16
N LEU A 300 12.88 -17.33 -14.98
CA LEU A 300 14.17 -17.82 -14.52
C LEU A 300 15.05 -16.59 -14.28
N ARG A 301 15.46 -16.35 -13.03
CA ARG A 301 16.52 -15.39 -12.73
C ARG A 301 17.71 -16.13 -12.18
N GLN A 302 18.85 -15.77 -12.73
CA GLN A 302 20.15 -16.14 -12.23
C GLN A 302 20.42 -15.37 -10.94
N THR A 303 20.77 -16.08 -9.87
CA THR A 303 21.44 -15.49 -8.71
C THR A 303 22.90 -15.91 -8.83
N GLY A 304 23.75 -14.95 -9.22
CA GLY A 304 25.19 -15.05 -9.10
C GLY A 304 25.60 -14.88 -7.65
#